data_8a016436bb857fbf7dbdab180d534d6a
#
_entry.id   8a016436bb857fbf7dbdab180d534d6a
#
_cell.length_a   1.000
_cell.length_b   1.000
_cell.length_c   1.000
_cell.angle_alpha   90.00
_cell.angle_beta   90.00
_cell.angle_gamma   90.00
#
_symmetry.space_group_name_H-M   'P 1'
#
loop_
_entity.id
_entity.type
_entity.pdbx_description
1 polymer ?
#
loop_
_entity_poly.entity_id
_entity_poly.type
_entity_poly.pdbx_seq_one_letter_code
_entity_poly.pdbx_strand_id
1 'polypeptide(L)'
;MTLKFRRWLFTAFVLAFLIMASVIIPYAFGYKLDPAGFKLQKTGMFVIETEPKGALIYLNKQLQTSKFLMFSGNEEKAIKSPAKLSHITPNTYTVRLELDGYWPWEKELTVKASETTYLEDVKFFKRNLPELILDLNLKNIITSSSSPDREYLAYSTDKEISLYNFTDQSTKVLASGK
;
A
#
# COMPACT_ATOMS: atom_id res chain seq x y z
N MET A 1 34.48 -27.34 -41.35
CA MET A 1 34.03 -27.70 -39.98
C MET A 1 33.94 -29.22 -39.93
N THR A 2 34.68 -29.88 -39.03
CA THR A 2 34.66 -31.35 -38.92
C THR A 2 33.37 -31.84 -38.24
N LEU A 3 32.87 -33.02 -38.64
CA LEU A 3 31.69 -33.65 -38.05
C LEU A 3 31.80 -33.81 -36.53
N LYS A 4 33.03 -34.04 -36.01
CA LYS A 4 33.31 -34.15 -34.58
C LYS A 4 33.08 -32.83 -33.84
N PHE A 5 33.48 -31.68 -34.42
CA PHE A 5 33.28 -30.37 -33.84
C PHE A 5 31.77 -30.01 -33.76
N ARG A 6 31.01 -30.33 -34.80
CA ARG A 6 29.56 -30.09 -34.86
C ARG A 6 28.79 -30.91 -33.78
N ARG A 7 29.18 -32.17 -33.59
CA ARG A 7 28.61 -33.02 -32.52
C ARG A 7 28.98 -32.50 -31.13
N TRP A 8 30.20 -32.07 -30.89
CA TRP A 8 30.63 -31.50 -29.63
C TRP A 8 29.90 -30.22 -29.32
N LEU A 9 29.75 -29.32 -30.31
CA LEU A 9 28.99 -28.07 -30.15
C LEU A 9 27.51 -28.34 -29.81
N PHE A 10 26.89 -29.30 -30.50
CA PHE A 10 25.50 -29.69 -30.22
C PHE A 10 25.37 -30.25 -28.79
N THR A 11 26.27 -31.13 -28.38
CA THR A 11 26.21 -31.69 -27.01
C THR A 11 26.42 -30.60 -25.96
N ALA A 12 27.36 -29.67 -26.19
CA ALA A 12 27.59 -28.54 -25.29
C ALA A 12 26.33 -27.65 -25.17
N PHE A 13 25.65 -27.40 -26.30
CA PHE A 13 24.40 -26.61 -26.31
C PHE A 13 23.30 -27.33 -25.55
N VAL A 14 23.12 -28.64 -25.75
CA VAL A 14 22.13 -29.42 -25.00
C VAL A 14 22.40 -29.42 -23.49
N LEU A 15 23.66 -29.59 -23.09
CA LEU A 15 24.07 -29.53 -21.69
C LEU A 15 23.81 -28.13 -21.09
N ALA A 16 24.16 -27.08 -21.80
CA ALA A 16 23.92 -25.71 -21.38
C ALA A 16 22.43 -25.45 -21.22
N PHE A 17 21.59 -25.90 -22.15
CA PHE A 17 20.13 -25.82 -22.06
C PHE A 17 19.58 -26.55 -20.84
N LEU A 18 20.01 -27.77 -20.56
CA LEU A 18 19.57 -28.55 -19.40
C LEU A 18 19.97 -27.87 -18.08
N ILE A 19 21.18 -27.30 -18.00
CA ILE A 19 21.63 -26.55 -16.83
C ILE A 19 20.75 -25.30 -16.63
N MET A 20 20.50 -24.52 -17.67
CA MET A 20 19.63 -23.35 -17.60
C MET A 20 18.20 -23.72 -17.22
N ALA A 21 17.65 -24.78 -17.82
CA ALA A 21 16.31 -25.27 -17.50
C ALA A 21 16.18 -25.67 -16.03
N SER A 22 17.20 -26.32 -15.46
CA SER A 22 17.19 -26.73 -14.04
C SER A 22 17.13 -25.55 -13.05
N VAL A 23 17.53 -24.35 -13.48
CA VAL A 23 17.45 -23.12 -12.68
C VAL A 23 16.14 -22.35 -12.98
N ILE A 24 15.82 -22.19 -14.26
CA ILE A 24 14.68 -21.36 -14.69
C ILE A 24 13.35 -21.98 -14.28
N ILE A 25 13.20 -23.32 -14.42
CA ILE A 25 11.95 -24.00 -14.12
C ILE A 25 11.56 -23.87 -12.65
N PRO A 26 12.39 -24.17 -11.64
CA PRO A 26 12.06 -23.93 -10.24
C PRO A 26 11.76 -22.47 -9.94
N TYR A 27 12.52 -21.54 -10.51
CA TYR A 27 12.27 -20.11 -10.34
C TYR A 27 10.89 -19.69 -10.87
N ALA A 28 10.49 -20.20 -12.04
CA ALA A 28 9.15 -19.94 -12.61
C ALA A 28 8.02 -20.52 -11.74
N PHE A 29 8.26 -21.63 -11.04
CA PHE A 29 7.32 -22.21 -10.07
C PHE A 29 7.32 -21.52 -8.70
N GLY A 30 8.01 -20.39 -8.57
CA GLY A 30 8.05 -19.60 -7.34
C GLY A 30 8.97 -20.17 -6.26
N TYR A 31 9.95 -20.98 -6.62
CA TYR A 31 10.99 -21.40 -5.69
C TYR A 31 12.11 -20.36 -5.66
N LYS A 32 12.60 -20.07 -4.46
CA LYS A 32 13.80 -19.26 -4.23
C LYS A 32 14.86 -20.13 -3.55
N LEU A 33 16.09 -20.02 -4.03
CA LEU A 33 17.20 -20.65 -3.37
C LEU A 33 17.59 -19.83 -2.15
N ASP A 34 17.58 -20.46 -0.99
CA ASP A 34 18.12 -19.86 0.24
C ASP A 34 19.65 -19.98 0.21
N PRO A 35 20.39 -18.86 0.14
CA PRO A 35 21.84 -18.91 0.10
C PRO A 35 22.49 -19.44 1.37
N ALA A 36 21.78 -19.34 2.52
CA ALA A 36 22.32 -19.82 3.80
C ALA A 36 22.24 -21.34 3.98
N GLY A 37 21.31 -22.01 3.28
CA GLY A 37 21.08 -23.44 3.46
C GLY A 37 21.05 -24.28 2.18
N PHE A 38 21.27 -23.67 1.00
CA PHE A 38 21.10 -24.33 -0.32
C PHE A 38 19.77 -25.07 -0.46
N LYS A 39 18.72 -24.59 0.23
CA LYS A 39 17.38 -25.20 0.18
C LYS A 39 16.49 -24.42 -0.77
N LEU A 40 15.77 -25.18 -1.62
CA LEU A 40 14.71 -24.62 -2.44
C LEU A 40 13.47 -24.40 -1.56
N GLN A 41 13.11 -23.14 -1.34
CA GLN A 41 11.95 -22.76 -0.54
C GLN A 41 10.87 -22.16 -1.43
N LYS A 42 9.63 -22.66 -1.27
CA LYS A 42 8.49 -22.06 -1.95
C LYS A 42 8.22 -20.68 -1.39
N THR A 43 7.95 -19.74 -2.26
CA THR A 43 7.64 -18.35 -1.90
C THR A 43 6.16 -18.07 -1.98
N GLY A 44 5.73 -16.98 -1.39
CA GLY A 44 4.39 -16.43 -1.55
C GLY A 44 4.43 -15.09 -2.30
N MET A 45 3.28 -14.41 -2.31
CA MET A 45 3.09 -13.14 -3.00
C MET A 45 2.25 -12.19 -2.15
N PHE A 46 2.56 -10.89 -2.23
CA PHE A 46 1.66 -9.83 -1.80
C PHE A 46 0.99 -9.17 -2.99
N VAL A 47 -0.30 -8.91 -2.88
CA VAL A 47 -1.06 -8.00 -3.75
C VAL A 47 -1.52 -6.84 -2.87
N ILE A 48 -1.08 -5.64 -3.20
CA ILE A 48 -1.30 -4.45 -2.37
C ILE A 48 -2.04 -3.41 -3.21
N GLU A 49 -3.23 -3.04 -2.74
CA GLU A 49 -4.05 -1.99 -3.31
C GLU A 49 -4.40 -0.95 -2.25
N THR A 50 -4.38 0.33 -2.62
CA THR A 50 -4.62 1.44 -1.69
C THR A 50 -5.48 2.52 -2.32
N GLU A 51 -6.21 3.23 -1.51
CA GLU A 51 -6.93 4.44 -1.84
C GLU A 51 -6.46 5.62 -0.96
N PRO A 52 -5.85 6.69 -1.56
CA PRO A 52 -5.44 6.84 -2.96
C PRO A 52 -4.30 5.91 -3.39
N LYS A 53 -4.11 5.75 -4.70
CA LYS A 53 -3.00 4.99 -5.29
C LYS A 53 -1.68 5.77 -5.17
N GLY A 54 -0.55 5.06 -5.31
CA GLY A 54 0.76 5.69 -5.37
C GLY A 54 1.57 5.63 -4.08
N ALA A 55 1.09 4.90 -3.07
CA ALA A 55 1.81 4.73 -1.81
C ALA A 55 3.10 3.93 -1.97
N LEU A 56 4.16 4.37 -1.32
CA LEU A 56 5.43 3.67 -1.18
C LEU A 56 5.25 2.45 -0.27
N ILE A 57 5.87 1.34 -0.62
CA ILE A 57 5.72 0.07 0.07
C ILE A 57 7.02 -0.29 0.79
N TYR A 58 6.92 -0.50 2.10
CA TYR A 58 8.02 -0.97 2.94
C TYR A 58 7.68 -2.34 3.53
N LEU A 59 8.62 -3.27 3.47
CA LEU A 59 8.58 -4.54 4.17
C LEU A 59 9.70 -4.57 5.21
N ASN A 60 9.36 -4.78 6.49
CA ASN A 60 10.31 -4.75 7.60
C ASN A 60 11.22 -3.52 7.57
N LYS A 61 10.63 -2.32 7.34
CA LYS A 61 11.31 -1.02 7.22
C LYS A 61 12.19 -0.85 5.96
N GLN A 62 12.23 -1.84 5.05
CA GLN A 62 12.98 -1.76 3.80
C GLN A 62 12.05 -1.34 2.65
N LEU A 63 12.39 -0.23 1.98
CA LEU A 63 11.67 0.22 0.80
C LEU A 63 11.76 -0.83 -0.30
N GLN A 64 10.62 -1.19 -0.87
CA GLN A 64 10.58 -2.11 -1.98
C GLN A 64 10.88 -1.37 -3.29
N THR A 65 11.91 -1.86 -4.00
CA THR A 65 12.38 -1.30 -5.26
C THR A 65 12.32 -2.34 -6.36
N SER A 66 12.05 -1.91 -7.58
CA SER A 66 12.19 -2.74 -8.77
C SER A 66 13.52 -2.42 -9.44
N LYS A 67 14.35 -3.45 -9.65
CA LYS A 67 15.55 -3.35 -10.47
C LYS A 67 15.20 -3.77 -11.89
N PHE A 68 15.16 -2.83 -12.81
CA PHE A 68 15.02 -3.15 -14.23
C PHE A 68 16.38 -3.50 -14.83
N LEU A 69 16.61 -4.78 -15.01
CA LEU A 69 17.91 -5.40 -15.26
C LEU A 69 18.40 -5.30 -16.69
N MET A 70 18.03 -4.42 -17.59
CA MET A 70 18.65 -4.63 -18.90
C MET A 70 19.26 -3.45 -19.65
N PHE A 71 18.80 -2.24 -19.57
CA PHE A 71 19.33 -1.21 -20.50
C PHE A 71 19.34 0.24 -20.01
N SER A 72 18.92 0.51 -18.83
CA SER A 72 18.91 1.86 -18.27
C SER A 72 19.58 1.84 -16.91
N GLY A 73 20.64 2.61 -16.77
CA GLY A 73 21.53 2.65 -15.58
C GLY A 73 20.90 2.29 -14.25
N ASN A 74 21.68 2.06 -13.24
CA ASN A 74 21.36 1.55 -11.91
C ASN A 74 20.25 2.33 -11.13
N GLU A 75 19.18 2.77 -11.78
CA GLU A 75 18.08 3.47 -11.12
C GLU A 75 17.13 2.45 -10.49
N GLU A 76 17.26 2.30 -9.18
CA GLU A 76 16.28 1.58 -8.38
C GLU A 76 15.01 2.44 -8.27
N LYS A 77 13.94 2.03 -8.93
CA LYS A 77 12.66 2.71 -8.84
C LYS A 77 11.83 2.12 -7.69
N ALA A 78 11.38 2.97 -6.78
CA ALA A 78 10.48 2.58 -5.70
C ALA A 78 9.18 2.00 -6.26
N ILE A 79 8.77 0.86 -5.71
CA ILE A 79 7.49 0.22 -6.04
C ILE A 79 6.39 0.98 -5.30
N LYS A 80 5.34 1.35 -6.05
CA LYS A 80 4.17 2.07 -5.54
C LYS A 80 2.90 1.26 -5.75
N SER A 81 1.92 1.45 -4.86
CA SER A 81 0.60 0.82 -5.00
C SER A 81 -0.18 1.38 -6.21
N PRO A 82 -1.00 0.55 -6.93
CA PRO A 82 -1.15 -0.88 -6.71
C PRO A 82 0.05 -1.67 -7.19
N ALA A 83 0.44 -2.71 -6.44
CA ALA A 83 1.61 -3.51 -6.77
C ALA A 83 1.46 -4.99 -6.40
N LYS A 84 2.19 -5.84 -7.15
CA LYS A 84 2.35 -7.27 -6.86
C LYS A 84 3.81 -7.52 -6.52
N LEU A 85 4.05 -7.99 -5.30
CA LEU A 85 5.38 -8.37 -4.82
C LEU A 85 5.46 -9.89 -4.82
N SER A 86 6.18 -10.46 -5.78
CA SER A 86 6.40 -11.90 -5.92
C SER A 86 7.69 -12.36 -5.26
N HIS A 87 7.85 -13.68 -5.08
CA HIS A 87 9.05 -14.30 -4.54
C HIS A 87 9.38 -13.86 -3.10
N ILE A 88 8.34 -13.62 -2.29
CA ILE A 88 8.49 -13.31 -0.87
C ILE A 88 8.63 -14.62 -0.08
N THR A 89 9.66 -14.75 0.74
CA THR A 89 9.84 -15.93 1.60
C THR A 89 8.72 -16.00 2.65
N PRO A 90 8.21 -17.20 2.98
CA PRO A 90 7.19 -17.35 4.02
C PRO A 90 7.72 -16.84 5.36
N ASN A 91 7.07 -15.80 5.86
CA ASN A 91 7.39 -15.19 7.16
C ASN A 91 6.30 -14.17 7.53
N THR A 92 6.36 -13.64 8.73
CA THR A 92 5.58 -12.47 9.14
C THR A 92 6.37 -11.20 8.82
N TYR A 93 5.73 -10.28 8.13
CA TYR A 93 6.31 -9.01 7.69
C TYR A 93 5.52 -7.85 8.26
N THR A 94 6.21 -6.85 8.75
CA THR A 94 5.63 -5.54 9.01
C THR A 94 5.53 -4.81 7.68
N VAL A 95 4.31 -4.70 7.14
CA VAL A 95 4.00 -3.95 5.93
C VAL A 95 3.66 -2.53 6.32
N ARG A 96 4.43 -1.57 5.83
CA ARG A 96 4.17 -0.14 6.02
C ARG A 96 3.99 0.53 4.67
N LEU A 97 2.94 1.33 4.57
CA LEU A 97 2.57 2.06 3.37
C LEU A 97 2.62 3.55 3.67
N GLU A 98 3.30 4.31 2.82
CA GLU A 98 3.46 5.76 2.97
C GLU A 98 3.00 6.49 1.70
N LEU A 99 2.18 7.50 1.90
CA LEU A 99 1.72 8.40 0.85
C LEU A 99 1.88 9.84 1.36
N ASP A 100 2.44 10.70 0.53
CA ASP A 100 2.65 12.09 0.89
C ASP A 100 1.33 12.80 1.22
N GLY A 101 1.32 13.59 2.31
CA GLY A 101 0.12 14.25 2.82
C GLY A 101 -0.84 13.36 3.61
N TYR A 102 -0.52 12.09 3.83
CA TYR A 102 -1.36 11.13 4.56
C TYR A 102 -0.63 10.54 5.76
N TRP A 103 -1.39 10.01 6.73
CA TRP A 103 -0.83 9.23 7.81
C TRP A 103 -0.35 7.88 7.29
N PRO A 104 0.84 7.41 7.70
CA PRO A 104 1.32 6.10 7.30
C PRO A 104 0.41 5.00 7.85
N TRP A 105 0.22 3.96 7.05
CA TRP A 105 -0.51 2.77 7.45
C TRP A 105 0.49 1.63 7.70
N GLU A 106 0.33 0.89 8.79
CA GLU A 106 1.23 -0.21 9.16
C GLU A 106 0.46 -1.39 9.73
N LYS A 107 0.82 -2.60 9.30
CA LYS A 107 0.23 -3.85 9.78
C LYS A 107 1.20 -5.00 9.65
N GLU A 108 1.15 -5.95 10.59
CA GLU A 108 1.84 -7.24 10.47
C GLU A 108 0.99 -8.22 9.65
N LEU A 109 1.60 -8.80 8.62
CA LEU A 109 0.97 -9.75 7.71
C LEU A 109 1.86 -10.97 7.53
N THR A 110 1.26 -12.15 7.57
CA THR A 110 1.98 -13.41 7.36
C THR A 110 1.84 -13.86 5.92
N VAL A 111 2.98 -14.11 5.27
CA VAL A 111 3.04 -14.73 3.95
C VAL A 111 3.23 -16.23 4.12
N LYS A 112 2.38 -17.02 3.49
CA LYS A 112 2.51 -18.47 3.42
C LYS A 112 3.05 -18.91 2.07
N ALA A 113 3.69 -20.08 2.06
CA ALA A 113 4.24 -20.67 0.85
C ALA A 113 3.13 -20.97 -0.18
N SER A 114 3.37 -20.60 -1.43
CA SER A 114 2.43 -20.80 -2.56
C SER A 114 1.06 -20.09 -2.40
N GLU A 115 0.94 -19.16 -1.47
CA GLU A 115 -0.28 -18.38 -1.26
C GLU A 115 -0.06 -16.91 -1.64
N THR A 116 -1.15 -16.27 -2.04
CA THR A 116 -1.19 -14.82 -2.24
C THR A 116 -1.87 -14.18 -1.03
N THR A 117 -1.17 -13.26 -0.39
CA THR A 117 -1.71 -12.43 0.68
C THR A 117 -2.21 -11.13 0.06
N TYR A 118 -3.52 -10.90 0.15
CA TYR A 118 -4.15 -9.69 -0.35
C TYR A 118 -4.20 -8.62 0.72
N LEU A 119 -3.86 -7.42 0.34
CA LEU A 119 -4.00 -6.20 1.11
C LEU A 119 -4.77 -5.21 0.26
N GLU A 120 -6.09 -5.35 0.30
CA GLU A 120 -7.07 -4.57 -0.42
C GLU A 120 -7.77 -3.60 0.55
N ASP A 121 -8.41 -2.56 0.03
CA ASP A 121 -9.21 -1.58 0.81
C ASP A 121 -8.42 -0.77 1.85
N VAL A 122 -7.10 -0.59 1.66
CA VAL A 122 -6.34 0.31 2.52
C VAL A 122 -6.70 1.75 2.20
N LYS A 123 -7.42 2.39 3.12
CA LYS A 123 -7.79 3.81 3.02
C LYS A 123 -6.84 4.65 3.86
N PHE A 124 -6.26 5.66 3.26
CA PHE A 124 -5.40 6.61 3.95
C PHE A 124 -6.20 7.79 4.51
N PHE A 125 -5.82 8.22 5.69
CA PHE A 125 -6.34 9.44 6.32
C PHE A 125 -5.38 10.60 6.05
N LYS A 126 -5.90 11.73 5.56
CA LYS A 126 -5.10 12.94 5.34
C LYS A 126 -4.47 13.42 6.64
N ARG A 127 -3.22 13.85 6.56
CA ARG A 127 -2.47 14.39 7.71
C ARG A 127 -2.85 15.83 8.05
N ASN A 128 -3.75 16.43 7.29
CA ASN A 128 -4.18 17.79 7.54
C ASN A 128 -4.82 17.87 8.93
N LEU A 129 -4.40 18.85 9.69
CA LEU A 129 -5.11 19.24 10.89
C LEU A 129 -6.57 19.58 10.49
N PRO A 130 -7.55 19.32 11.37
CA PRO A 130 -8.90 19.79 11.11
C PRO A 130 -8.85 21.27 10.82
N GLU A 131 -9.29 21.67 9.64
CA GLU A 131 -9.39 23.08 9.29
C GLU A 131 -10.56 23.67 10.07
N LEU A 132 -10.34 24.82 10.70
CA LEU A 132 -11.40 25.53 11.36
C LEU A 132 -12.37 26.05 10.30
N ILE A 133 -13.47 25.31 10.07
CA ILE A 133 -14.46 25.65 9.06
C ILE A 133 -15.29 26.85 9.54
N LEU A 134 -15.48 26.97 10.85
CA LEU A 134 -16.34 27.98 11.44
C LEU A 134 -15.84 28.33 12.83
N ASP A 135 -15.54 29.61 13.04
CA ASP A 135 -15.33 30.19 14.36
C ASP A 135 -16.54 31.02 14.73
N LEU A 136 -17.43 30.42 15.49
CA LEU A 136 -18.64 31.11 15.95
C LEU A 136 -18.36 32.02 17.14
N ASN A 137 -17.13 32.07 17.68
CA ASN A 137 -16.77 32.82 18.90
C ASN A 137 -17.80 32.64 20.06
N LEU A 138 -18.46 31.48 20.07
CA LEU A 138 -19.52 31.20 21.01
C LEU A 138 -18.92 30.84 22.37
N LYS A 139 -19.12 31.71 23.32
CA LYS A 139 -18.91 31.40 24.74
C LYS A 139 -20.15 30.63 25.23
N ASN A 140 -19.93 29.48 25.88
CA ASN A 140 -20.97 28.69 26.55
C ASN A 140 -21.92 27.91 25.60
N ILE A 141 -21.40 27.12 24.70
CA ILE A 141 -22.21 26.10 24.01
C ILE A 141 -22.62 25.03 25.03
N ILE A 142 -23.89 24.83 25.20
CA ILE A 142 -24.48 23.82 26.10
C ILE A 142 -24.57 22.48 25.36
N THR A 143 -25.02 22.50 24.12
CA THR A 143 -25.18 21.30 23.30
C THR A 143 -25.10 21.64 21.81
N SER A 144 -24.68 20.70 21.02
CA SER A 144 -24.69 20.80 19.56
C SER A 144 -25.05 19.46 18.93
N SER A 145 -25.68 19.49 17.77
CA SER A 145 -26.02 18.32 16.98
C SER A 145 -25.95 18.65 15.48
N SER A 146 -25.37 17.78 14.70
CA SER A 146 -25.37 17.92 13.24
C SER A 146 -26.51 17.11 12.61
N SER A 147 -27.04 17.61 11.49
CA SER A 147 -27.97 16.85 10.67
C SER A 147 -27.29 15.60 10.06
N PRO A 148 -28.03 14.51 9.75
CA PRO A 148 -27.50 13.29 9.17
C PRO A 148 -26.80 13.53 7.83
N ASP A 149 -27.27 14.48 7.03
CA ASP A 149 -26.71 14.92 5.74
C ASP A 149 -25.51 15.86 5.88
N ARG A 150 -25.21 16.32 7.13
CA ARG A 150 -24.15 17.26 7.49
C ARG A 150 -24.27 18.65 6.83
N GLU A 151 -25.47 19.01 6.39
CA GLU A 151 -25.72 20.35 5.84
C GLU A 151 -25.99 21.39 6.92
N TYR A 152 -26.47 20.96 8.12
CA TYR A 152 -26.82 21.84 9.20
C TYR A 152 -26.14 21.45 10.51
N LEU A 153 -25.84 22.48 11.33
CA LEU A 153 -25.39 22.35 12.70
C LEU A 153 -26.36 23.12 13.61
N ALA A 154 -27.10 22.40 14.43
CA ALA A 154 -27.89 23.02 15.51
C ALA A 154 -26.99 23.14 16.75
N TYR A 155 -27.00 24.29 17.38
CA TYR A 155 -26.31 24.53 18.65
C TYR A 155 -27.15 25.38 19.59
N SER A 156 -27.00 25.16 20.88
CA SER A 156 -27.66 25.94 21.88
C SER A 156 -26.64 26.59 22.81
N THR A 157 -26.92 27.83 23.15
CA THR A 157 -26.22 28.60 24.16
C THR A 157 -27.16 28.83 25.36
N ASP A 158 -26.70 29.51 26.39
CA ASP A 158 -27.50 29.96 27.53
C ASP A 158 -28.63 30.94 27.15
N LYS A 159 -28.57 31.53 25.94
CA LYS A 159 -29.50 32.60 25.50
C LYS A 159 -30.34 32.22 24.30
N GLU A 160 -29.87 31.34 23.44
CA GLU A 160 -30.54 31.05 22.17
C GLU A 160 -30.25 29.65 21.63
N ILE A 161 -31.14 29.17 20.79
CA ILE A 161 -30.95 27.99 19.95
C ILE A 161 -30.81 28.45 18.50
N SER A 162 -29.74 28.12 17.87
CA SER A 162 -29.41 28.55 16.51
C SER A 162 -29.10 27.37 15.59
N LEU A 163 -29.40 27.55 14.31
CA LEU A 163 -29.12 26.62 13.25
C LEU A 163 -28.12 27.26 12.27
N TYR A 164 -26.98 26.63 12.08
CA TYR A 164 -26.01 27.03 11.08
C TYR A 164 -26.14 26.14 9.85
N ASN A 165 -26.18 26.75 8.66
CA ASN A 165 -26.16 26.07 7.37
C ASN A 165 -24.74 26.16 6.79
N PHE A 166 -24.13 24.98 6.48
CA PHE A 166 -22.79 24.91 5.91
C PHE A 166 -22.73 25.28 4.43
N THR A 167 -23.85 25.18 3.71
CA THR A 167 -23.89 25.47 2.27
C THR A 167 -23.83 26.95 1.97
N ASP A 168 -24.66 27.74 2.67
CA ASP A 168 -24.74 29.20 2.48
C ASP A 168 -24.04 30.00 3.59
N GLN A 169 -23.42 29.31 4.55
CA GLN A 169 -22.71 29.90 5.69
C GLN A 169 -23.56 30.86 6.52
N SER A 170 -24.86 30.62 6.58
CA SER A 170 -25.79 31.43 7.31
C SER A 170 -26.20 30.86 8.67
N THR A 171 -26.51 31.73 9.63
CA THR A 171 -27.02 31.35 10.94
C THR A 171 -28.45 31.87 11.11
N LYS A 172 -29.34 30.95 11.52
CA LYS A 172 -30.73 31.27 11.83
C LYS A 172 -31.02 31.00 13.29
N VAL A 173 -31.43 32.00 14.03
CA VAL A 173 -31.90 31.82 15.41
C VAL A 173 -33.28 31.19 15.37
N LEU A 174 -33.44 30.04 16.03
CA LEU A 174 -34.70 29.28 16.10
C LEU A 174 -35.52 29.69 17.33
N ALA A 175 -34.86 29.91 18.46
CA ALA A 175 -35.48 30.33 19.70
C ALA A 175 -34.52 31.17 20.54
N SER A 176 -34.98 32.22 21.15
CA SER A 176 -34.22 33.00 22.14
C SER A 176 -34.93 32.95 23.50
N GLY A 177 -34.13 32.67 24.55
CA GLY A 177 -34.61 32.78 25.94
C GLY A 177 -34.76 34.24 26.36
N LYS A 178 -35.76 34.50 27.13
CA LYS A 178 -35.92 35.82 27.80
C LYS A 178 -35.08 35.87 29.06
#